data_cc763e9d691bedd3ad836dc7476b857f
#
_entry.id   cc763e9d691bedd3ad836dc7476b857f
#
_cell.length_a   1.000
_cell.length_b   1.000
_cell.length_c   1.000
_cell.angle_alpha   90.00
_cell.angle_beta   90.00
_cell.angle_gamma   90.00
#
_symmetry.space_group_name_H-M   'P 1'
#
loop_
_entity.id
_entity.type
_entity.pdbx_description
1 polymer ?
#
loop_
_entity_poly.entity_id
_entity_poly.type
_entity_poly.pdbx_seq_one_letter_code
_entity_poly.pdbx_strand_id
1 'polypeptide(L)'
;MSFSNTNTGDKIADPYKEKNSDVNVTIKEKVEDLTDFISACKFGMMTTRVGDSGALVSRCMALAGKESGGIDLIFHTNTESGKTDDIDSDSHINISFLNSSGEWASISGTASIITDTAVVERYYHPTLKAWLGDLGDGTHDGGPHDPRIGIIKVTARTATYAVIKKSAISRVAEIAQGVTTGKAASVNKLREISEQEVATWRSSNKMVE
;
A
#
# COMPACT_ATOMS: atom_id res chain seq x y z
N MET A 1 -0.87 -8.64 17.02
CA MET A 1 -0.84 -9.94 16.32
C MET A 1 0.37 -9.90 15.39
N SER A 2 1.19 -10.93 15.40
CA SER A 2 2.25 -11.07 14.39
C SER A 2 1.59 -11.56 13.11
N PHE A 3 1.77 -10.85 12.00
CA PHE A 3 1.34 -11.30 10.66
C PHE A 3 2.35 -12.27 10.06
N SER A 4 3.45 -12.46 10.75
CA SER A 4 4.48 -13.43 10.36
C SER A 4 3.95 -14.84 10.52
N ASN A 5 4.00 -15.62 9.45
CA ASN A 5 3.80 -17.06 9.52
C ASN A 5 5.00 -17.78 10.17
N THR A 6 5.80 -17.08 10.96
CA THR A 6 6.89 -17.68 11.74
C THR A 6 6.36 -18.51 12.92
N ASN A 7 5.13 -18.19 13.39
CA ASN A 7 4.45 -19.04 14.36
C ASN A 7 3.48 -19.99 13.61
N THR A 8 3.99 -21.12 13.23
CA THR A 8 3.21 -22.17 12.52
C THR A 8 2.44 -23.09 13.48
N GLY A 9 2.54 -22.88 14.80
CA GLY A 9 2.07 -23.83 15.80
C GLY A 9 2.76 -25.17 15.60
N ASP A 10 1.97 -26.26 15.53
CA ASP A 10 2.48 -27.62 15.26
C ASP A 10 2.70 -27.92 13.77
N LYS A 11 2.55 -26.91 12.87
CA LYS A 11 2.76 -27.11 11.43
C LYS A 11 4.23 -26.97 11.07
N ILE A 12 4.68 -27.75 10.10
CA ILE A 12 6.02 -27.61 9.52
C ILE A 12 6.17 -26.19 8.92
N ALA A 13 7.29 -25.53 9.21
CA ALA A 13 7.58 -24.21 8.67
C ALA A 13 7.58 -24.25 7.13
N ASP A 14 7.04 -23.18 6.50
CA ASP A 14 7.06 -23.02 5.05
C ASP A 14 8.52 -22.79 4.58
N PRO A 15 9.13 -23.73 3.84
CA PRO A 15 10.53 -23.61 3.42
C PRO A 15 10.81 -22.38 2.54
N TYR A 16 9.81 -21.91 1.78
CA TYR A 16 9.96 -20.69 0.97
C TYR A 16 10.07 -19.46 1.86
N LYS A 17 9.21 -19.33 2.85
CA LYS A 17 9.26 -18.22 3.80
C LYS A 17 10.56 -18.21 4.61
N GLU A 18 10.95 -19.37 5.14
CA GLU A 18 12.20 -19.51 5.89
C GLU A 18 13.40 -19.03 5.08
N LYS A 19 13.48 -19.40 3.79
CA LYS A 19 14.60 -19.10 2.92
C LYS A 19 14.60 -17.66 2.39
N ASN A 20 13.45 -17.01 2.32
CA ASN A 20 13.30 -15.66 1.76
C ASN A 20 13.03 -14.57 2.81
N SER A 21 12.73 -14.94 4.07
CA SER A 21 12.55 -13.98 5.14
C SER A 21 13.84 -13.19 5.41
N ASP A 22 13.73 -11.86 5.34
CA ASP A 22 14.83 -10.93 5.56
C ASP A 22 14.57 -10.17 6.86
N VAL A 23 14.98 -10.79 7.99
CA VAL A 23 14.68 -10.31 9.33
C VAL A 23 15.78 -9.42 9.94
N ASN A 24 16.98 -9.45 9.37
CA ASN A 24 18.16 -8.73 9.92
C ASN A 24 18.34 -7.37 9.21
N VAL A 25 17.26 -6.58 9.15
CA VAL A 25 17.26 -5.25 8.53
C VAL A 25 16.67 -4.22 9.48
N THR A 26 17.16 -3.00 9.37
CA THR A 26 16.66 -1.88 10.15
C THR A 26 15.27 -1.46 9.68
N ILE A 27 14.48 -0.84 10.57
CA ILE A 27 13.18 -0.28 10.19
C ILE A 27 13.32 0.77 9.09
N LYS A 28 14.38 1.57 9.10
CA LYS A 28 14.67 2.54 8.06
C LYS A 28 14.78 1.88 6.70
N GLU A 29 15.61 0.84 6.58
CA GLU A 29 15.77 0.10 5.32
C GLU A 29 14.46 -0.56 4.88
N LYS A 30 13.68 -1.12 5.82
CA LYS A 30 12.37 -1.69 5.50
C LYS A 30 11.42 -0.64 4.90
N VAL A 31 11.33 0.54 5.51
CA VAL A 31 10.42 1.60 5.04
C VAL A 31 10.93 2.23 3.74
N GLU A 32 12.23 2.48 3.60
CA GLU A 32 12.82 3.01 2.38
C GLU A 32 12.57 2.07 1.18
N ASP A 33 12.89 0.78 1.29
CA ASP A 33 12.66 -0.20 0.23
C ASP A 33 11.15 -0.30 -0.13
N LEU A 34 10.27 -0.28 0.87
CA LEU A 34 8.83 -0.28 0.64
C LEU A 34 8.38 0.97 -0.11
N THR A 35 8.81 2.16 0.35
CA THR A 35 8.39 3.43 -0.25
C THR A 35 8.93 3.64 -1.66
N ASP A 36 10.12 3.15 -1.96
CA ASP A 36 10.70 3.15 -3.30
C ASP A 36 9.90 2.23 -4.23
N PHE A 37 9.58 1.03 -3.78
CA PHE A 37 8.78 0.08 -4.55
C PHE A 37 7.39 0.64 -4.87
N ILE A 38 6.63 1.14 -3.88
CA ILE A 38 5.29 1.69 -4.13
C ILE A 38 5.31 2.94 -5.00
N SER A 39 6.36 3.78 -4.89
CA SER A 39 6.53 4.96 -5.75
C SER A 39 6.79 4.57 -7.21
N ALA A 40 7.55 3.49 -7.43
CA ALA A 40 7.78 2.96 -8.77
C ALA A 40 6.49 2.35 -9.39
N CYS A 41 5.64 1.73 -8.58
CA CYS A 41 4.35 1.17 -9.04
C CYS A 41 3.35 2.25 -9.45
N LYS A 42 3.30 3.38 -8.75
CA LYS A 42 2.36 4.52 -8.96
C LYS A 42 0.89 4.21 -8.72
N PHE A 43 0.44 2.98 -8.95
CA PHE A 43 -0.94 2.53 -8.77
C PHE A 43 -0.98 1.36 -7.79
N GLY A 44 -1.99 1.36 -6.94
CA GLY A 44 -2.27 0.27 -6.02
C GLY A 44 -3.73 -0.16 -6.09
N MET A 45 -4.01 -1.39 -5.71
CA MET A 45 -5.35 -1.92 -5.54
C MET A 45 -5.82 -1.65 -4.11
N MET A 46 -6.72 -0.69 -3.97
CA MET A 46 -7.37 -0.35 -2.70
C MET A 46 -8.56 -1.26 -2.46
N THR A 47 -8.56 -1.99 -1.36
CA THR A 47 -9.63 -2.90 -0.97
C THR A 47 -10.37 -2.33 0.23
N THR A 48 -11.67 -2.10 0.07
CA THR A 48 -12.62 -1.67 1.10
C THR A 48 -13.62 -2.79 1.37
N ARG A 49 -14.34 -2.68 2.50
CA ARG A 49 -15.43 -3.57 2.85
C ARG A 49 -16.76 -2.84 2.66
N VAL A 50 -17.66 -3.42 1.88
CA VAL A 50 -19.00 -2.89 1.69
C VAL A 50 -19.82 -3.08 2.96
N GLY A 51 -20.35 -2.00 3.53
CA GLY A 51 -20.99 -1.98 4.85
C GLY A 51 -22.07 -3.05 5.03
N ASP A 52 -23.07 -3.07 4.14
CA ASP A 52 -24.23 -3.93 4.27
C ASP A 52 -23.95 -5.42 3.99
N SER A 53 -23.13 -5.70 2.98
CA SER A 53 -22.88 -7.07 2.53
C SER A 53 -21.62 -7.69 3.13
N GLY A 54 -20.72 -6.88 3.66
CA GLY A 54 -19.38 -7.30 4.09
C GLY A 54 -18.47 -7.75 2.94
N ALA A 55 -18.87 -7.58 1.68
CA ALA A 55 -18.07 -7.93 0.52
C ALA A 55 -16.81 -7.09 0.45
N LEU A 56 -15.70 -7.69 0.02
CA LEU A 56 -14.46 -6.98 -0.24
C LEU A 56 -14.42 -6.55 -1.70
N VAL A 57 -14.25 -5.25 -1.93
CA VAL A 57 -14.20 -4.67 -3.28
C VAL A 57 -12.88 -3.93 -3.46
N SER A 58 -12.17 -4.25 -4.54
CA SER A 58 -10.88 -3.65 -4.87
C SER A 58 -11.00 -2.69 -6.06
N ARG A 59 -10.29 -1.57 -5.99
CA ARG A 59 -10.26 -0.53 -7.04
C ARG A 59 -8.84 -0.08 -7.28
N CYS A 60 -8.47 0.14 -8.55
CA CYS A 60 -7.17 0.72 -8.90
C CYS A 60 -7.15 2.20 -8.54
N MET A 61 -6.18 2.60 -7.72
CA MET A 61 -6.02 3.97 -7.24
C MET A 61 -4.61 4.49 -7.54
N ALA A 62 -4.53 5.70 -8.12
CA ALA A 62 -3.26 6.38 -8.31
C ALA A 62 -2.77 6.97 -6.98
N LEU A 63 -1.52 6.72 -6.63
CA LEU A 63 -0.89 7.31 -5.47
C LEU A 63 -0.70 8.82 -5.71
N ALA A 64 -1.29 9.65 -4.86
CA ALA A 64 -1.18 11.10 -4.93
C ALA A 64 -0.02 11.64 -4.08
N GLY A 65 0.30 10.99 -2.99
CA GLY A 65 1.37 11.40 -2.09
C GLY A 65 1.61 10.43 -0.96
N LYS A 66 2.55 10.79 -0.11
CA LYS A 66 2.93 10.02 1.08
C LYS A 66 3.20 10.98 2.23
N GLU A 67 2.89 10.57 3.44
CA GLU A 67 3.15 11.31 4.69
C GLU A 67 3.88 10.42 5.71
N SER A 68 4.23 10.97 6.85
CA SER A 68 4.84 10.25 7.99
C SER A 68 6.10 9.46 7.58
N GLY A 69 7.02 10.12 6.87
CA GLY A 69 8.24 9.46 6.38
C GLY A 69 7.96 8.37 5.33
N GLY A 70 6.86 8.50 4.57
CA GLY A 70 6.52 7.64 3.45
C GLY A 70 5.58 6.47 3.77
N ILE A 71 5.26 6.25 5.05
CA ILE A 71 4.48 5.05 5.44
C ILE A 71 2.96 5.26 5.30
N ASP A 72 2.45 6.49 5.45
CA ASP A 72 1.06 6.83 5.25
C ASP A 72 0.84 7.25 3.79
N LEU A 73 -0.26 6.79 3.18
CA LEU A 73 -0.51 6.95 1.75
C LEU A 73 -1.69 7.88 1.48
N ILE A 74 -1.55 8.70 0.45
CA ILE A 74 -2.55 9.69 0.04
C ILE A 74 -3.08 9.34 -1.34
N PHE A 75 -4.41 9.35 -1.48
CA PHE A 75 -5.10 9.13 -2.75
C PHE A 75 -6.19 10.19 -2.96
N HIS A 76 -6.50 10.50 -4.21
CA HIS A 76 -7.67 11.31 -4.52
C HIS A 76 -8.93 10.42 -4.60
N THR A 77 -10.07 11.02 -4.27
CA THR A 77 -11.36 10.36 -4.46
C THR A 77 -12.40 11.36 -4.97
N ASN A 78 -13.42 10.85 -5.66
CA ASN A 78 -14.70 11.53 -5.75
C ASN A 78 -15.48 11.20 -4.47
N THR A 79 -15.87 12.25 -3.72
CA THR A 79 -16.58 12.14 -2.44
C THR A 79 -17.98 11.54 -2.58
N GLU A 80 -18.55 11.60 -3.79
CA GLU A 80 -19.87 11.04 -4.11
C GLU A 80 -19.81 9.58 -4.57
N SER A 81 -18.66 8.92 -4.40
CA SER A 81 -18.48 7.53 -4.86
C SER A 81 -18.73 6.54 -3.73
N GLY A 82 -19.34 5.39 -4.01
CA GLY A 82 -19.64 4.35 -3.02
C GLY A 82 -18.44 3.85 -2.19
N LYS A 83 -17.18 4.09 -2.63
CA LYS A 83 -16.01 3.77 -1.80
C LYS A 83 -15.85 4.69 -0.58
N THR A 84 -16.39 5.92 -0.63
CA THR A 84 -16.41 6.81 0.52
C THR A 84 -17.41 6.30 1.55
N ASP A 85 -18.57 5.84 1.13
CA ASP A 85 -19.56 5.22 2.00
C ASP A 85 -19.00 3.94 2.66
N ASP A 86 -18.26 3.12 1.88
CA ASP A 86 -17.59 1.92 2.41
C ASP A 86 -16.61 2.29 3.53
N ILE A 87 -15.76 3.33 3.31
CA ILE A 87 -14.75 3.79 4.28
C ILE A 87 -15.40 4.39 5.52
N ASP A 88 -16.49 5.12 5.37
CA ASP A 88 -17.23 5.71 6.49
C ASP A 88 -17.90 4.63 7.34
N SER A 89 -18.36 3.54 6.74
CA SER A 89 -18.95 2.41 7.46
C SER A 89 -17.92 1.49 8.12
N ASP A 90 -16.78 1.25 7.45
CA ASP A 90 -15.65 0.46 7.95
C ASP A 90 -14.33 1.05 7.42
N SER A 91 -13.62 1.73 8.31
CA SER A 91 -12.35 2.38 7.95
C SER A 91 -11.19 1.43 7.69
N HIS A 92 -11.33 0.13 7.96
CA HIS A 92 -10.26 -0.84 7.70
C HIS A 92 -10.05 -1.02 6.20
N ILE A 93 -8.78 -0.97 5.79
CA ILE A 93 -8.42 -0.95 4.39
C ILE A 93 -7.15 -1.75 4.14
N ASN A 94 -7.03 -2.29 2.95
CA ASN A 94 -5.77 -2.83 2.43
C ASN A 94 -5.44 -2.17 1.09
N ILE A 95 -4.18 -1.79 0.92
CA ILE A 95 -3.63 -1.35 -0.36
C ILE A 95 -2.57 -2.35 -0.81
N SER A 96 -2.76 -2.93 -1.98
CA SER A 96 -1.81 -3.87 -2.58
C SER A 96 -1.15 -3.26 -3.81
N PHE A 97 0.16 -3.47 -3.95
CA PHE A 97 0.95 -3.09 -5.12
C PHE A 97 1.59 -4.32 -5.73
N LEU A 98 1.68 -4.36 -7.04
CA LEU A 98 2.29 -5.46 -7.80
C LEU A 98 2.93 -4.90 -9.06
N ASN A 99 4.13 -5.33 -9.39
CA ASN A 99 4.77 -5.01 -10.65
C ASN A 99 4.92 -6.25 -11.56
N SER A 100 5.33 -6.02 -12.80
CA SER A 100 5.52 -7.09 -13.81
C SER A 100 6.64 -8.08 -13.46
N SER A 101 7.52 -7.74 -12.52
CA SER A 101 8.60 -8.62 -12.05
C SER A 101 8.12 -9.58 -10.95
N GLY A 102 6.89 -9.43 -10.45
CA GLY A 102 6.35 -10.22 -9.36
C GLY A 102 6.76 -9.73 -7.96
N GLU A 103 7.31 -8.52 -7.87
CA GLU A 103 7.46 -7.83 -6.58
C GLU A 103 6.09 -7.30 -6.15
N TRP A 104 5.82 -7.38 -4.86
CA TRP A 104 4.52 -6.98 -4.33
C TRP A 104 4.64 -6.38 -2.93
N ALA A 105 3.65 -5.57 -2.57
CA ALA A 105 3.44 -5.07 -1.22
C ALA A 105 1.97 -5.10 -0.86
N SER A 106 1.69 -5.33 0.42
CA SER A 106 0.36 -5.25 1.02
C SER A 106 0.47 -4.40 2.28
N ILE A 107 -0.24 -3.28 2.31
CA ILE A 107 -0.27 -2.34 3.43
C ILE A 107 -1.67 -2.38 4.01
N SER A 108 -1.79 -2.74 5.28
CA SER A 108 -3.05 -2.73 6.02
C SER A 108 -3.08 -1.56 7.00
N GLY A 109 -4.23 -0.94 7.13
CA GLY A 109 -4.40 0.21 8.01
C GLY A 109 -5.85 0.67 8.09
N THR A 110 -6.01 1.94 8.41
CA THR A 110 -7.31 2.61 8.40
C THR A 110 -7.29 3.78 7.42
N ALA A 111 -8.42 4.03 6.78
CA ALA A 111 -8.60 5.18 5.90
C ALA A 111 -9.50 6.23 6.55
N SER A 112 -9.29 7.48 6.17
CA SER A 112 -10.19 8.60 6.45
C SER A 112 -10.38 9.45 5.21
N ILE A 113 -11.56 10.06 5.08
CA ILE A 113 -11.88 10.99 4.01
C ILE A 113 -11.63 12.41 4.52
N ILE A 114 -10.88 13.19 3.77
CA ILE A 114 -10.56 14.59 4.08
C ILE A 114 -11.08 15.46 2.93
N THR A 115 -11.94 16.43 3.26
CA THR A 115 -12.53 17.38 2.32
C THR A 115 -12.07 18.82 2.58
N ASP A 116 -11.12 19.01 3.50
CA ASP A 116 -10.52 20.31 3.76
C ASP A 116 -9.82 20.83 2.51
N THR A 117 -10.21 22.01 2.07
CA THR A 117 -9.74 22.62 0.81
C THR A 117 -8.23 22.78 0.77
N ALA A 118 -7.59 23.18 1.89
CA ALA A 118 -6.14 23.37 1.92
C ALA A 118 -5.39 22.03 1.78
N VAL A 119 -5.97 20.93 2.28
CA VAL A 119 -5.40 19.58 2.11
C VAL A 119 -5.62 19.12 0.67
N VAL A 120 -6.81 19.34 0.10
CA VAL A 120 -7.10 19.00 -1.31
C VAL A 120 -6.15 19.75 -2.24
N GLU A 121 -5.98 21.05 -2.07
CA GLU A 121 -5.05 21.88 -2.88
C GLU A 121 -3.60 21.38 -2.80
N ARG A 122 -3.13 20.99 -1.62
CA ARG A 122 -1.76 20.48 -1.43
C ARG A 122 -1.45 19.29 -2.33
N TYR A 123 -2.41 18.39 -2.50
CA TYR A 123 -2.25 17.16 -3.29
C TYR A 123 -2.87 17.25 -4.69
N TYR A 124 -3.57 18.33 -5.02
CA TYR A 124 -4.24 18.47 -6.30
C TYR A 124 -3.27 18.33 -7.48
N HIS A 125 -3.73 17.61 -8.49
CA HIS A 125 -3.04 17.50 -9.77
C HIS A 125 -4.02 17.77 -10.92
N PRO A 126 -3.63 18.57 -11.93
CA PRO A 126 -4.53 18.95 -13.03
C PRO A 126 -5.15 17.80 -13.84
N THR A 127 -4.52 16.62 -13.81
CA THR A 127 -5.08 15.40 -14.44
C THR A 127 -6.42 14.97 -13.84
N LEU A 128 -6.76 15.40 -12.62
CA LEU A 128 -8.06 15.12 -11.99
C LEU A 128 -9.23 15.64 -12.82
N LYS A 129 -9.05 16.75 -13.53
CA LYS A 129 -10.08 17.27 -14.46
C LYS A 129 -10.52 16.25 -15.51
N ALA A 130 -9.58 15.41 -15.98
CA ALA A 130 -9.90 14.39 -16.98
C ALA A 130 -10.76 13.25 -16.40
N TRP A 131 -10.75 13.05 -15.10
CA TRP A 131 -11.51 12.00 -14.41
C TRP A 131 -12.85 12.47 -13.87
N LEU A 132 -12.96 13.72 -13.47
CA LEU A 132 -14.16 14.30 -12.88
C LEU A 132 -15.03 15.02 -13.93
N GLY A 133 -14.40 15.62 -14.94
CA GLY A 133 -15.06 16.45 -15.93
C GLY A 133 -15.63 17.75 -15.34
N ASP A 134 -15.93 18.70 -16.24
CA ASP A 134 -16.63 19.93 -15.92
C ASP A 134 -18.13 19.73 -16.19
N LEU A 135 -18.98 19.98 -15.18
CA LEU A 135 -20.43 19.89 -15.32
C LEU A 135 -21.06 21.15 -15.90
N GLY A 136 -20.29 22.23 -16.12
CA GLY A 136 -20.74 23.47 -16.70
C GLY A 136 -21.58 24.35 -15.77
N ASP A 137 -21.59 24.06 -14.47
CA ASP A 137 -22.36 24.81 -13.46
C ASP A 137 -21.52 25.86 -12.70
N GLY A 138 -20.24 25.99 -13.06
CA GLY A 138 -19.31 26.93 -12.46
C GLY A 138 -18.78 26.52 -11.06
N THR A 139 -19.15 25.33 -10.57
CA THR A 139 -18.72 24.81 -9.27
C THR A 139 -18.00 23.47 -9.41
N HIS A 140 -18.56 22.57 -10.22
CA HIS A 140 -18.04 21.22 -10.43
C HIS A 140 -17.20 21.19 -11.72
N ASP A 141 -16.03 21.82 -11.67
CA ASP A 141 -15.14 22.04 -12.83
C ASP A 141 -13.91 21.10 -12.87
N GLY A 142 -13.79 20.21 -11.90
CA GLY A 142 -12.62 19.33 -11.70
C GLY A 142 -11.38 20.08 -11.23
N GLY A 143 -11.50 21.35 -10.84
CA GLY A 143 -10.43 22.17 -10.26
C GLY A 143 -10.18 21.89 -8.78
N PRO A 144 -9.18 22.55 -8.16
CA PRO A 144 -8.81 22.29 -6.77
C PRO A 144 -9.91 22.65 -5.75
N HIS A 145 -10.90 23.42 -6.16
CA HIS A 145 -12.05 23.83 -5.32
C HIS A 145 -13.33 23.04 -5.64
N ASP A 146 -13.26 22.08 -6.55
CA ASP A 146 -14.42 21.24 -6.87
C ASP A 146 -14.82 20.40 -5.63
N PRO A 147 -16.06 20.55 -5.13
CA PRO A 147 -16.50 19.90 -3.88
C PRO A 147 -16.54 18.37 -3.97
N ARG A 148 -16.50 17.82 -5.19
CA ARG A 148 -16.41 16.36 -5.40
C ARG A 148 -15.02 15.81 -5.09
N ILE A 149 -13.98 16.65 -4.99
CA ILE A 149 -12.63 16.18 -4.72
C ILE A 149 -12.42 16.02 -3.23
N GLY A 150 -12.11 14.81 -2.82
CA GLY A 150 -11.63 14.50 -1.49
C GLY A 150 -10.29 13.77 -1.54
N ILE A 151 -9.68 13.66 -0.38
CA ILE A 151 -8.45 12.92 -0.14
C ILE A 151 -8.78 11.70 0.73
N ILE A 152 -8.37 10.52 0.29
CA ILE A 152 -8.30 9.34 1.14
C ILE A 152 -6.90 9.31 1.75
N LYS A 153 -6.81 9.48 3.07
CA LYS A 153 -5.60 9.27 3.82
C LYS A 153 -5.60 7.87 4.42
N VAL A 154 -4.64 7.05 4.03
CA VAL A 154 -4.44 5.71 4.59
C VAL A 154 -3.36 5.78 5.65
N THR A 155 -3.74 5.58 6.89
CA THR A 155 -2.84 5.48 8.04
C THR A 155 -2.43 4.02 8.18
N ALA A 156 -1.21 3.70 7.78
CA ALA A 156 -0.70 2.34 7.81
C ALA A 156 -0.59 1.81 9.25
N ARG A 157 -0.92 0.54 9.44
CA ARG A 157 -0.69 -0.20 10.69
C ARG A 157 0.35 -1.28 10.53
N THR A 158 0.32 -1.98 9.40
CA THR A 158 1.28 -3.04 9.09
C THR A 158 1.56 -3.05 7.60
N ALA A 159 2.72 -3.57 7.22
CA ALA A 159 3.03 -3.86 5.83
C ALA A 159 3.75 -5.21 5.69
N THR A 160 3.47 -5.90 4.60
CA THR A 160 4.23 -7.08 4.17
C THR A 160 4.56 -6.91 2.70
N TYR A 161 5.79 -7.17 2.32
CA TYR A 161 6.21 -7.01 0.93
C TYR A 161 7.34 -7.96 0.54
N ALA A 162 7.45 -8.20 -0.74
CA ALA A 162 8.52 -8.99 -1.33
C ALA A 162 9.17 -8.20 -2.47
N VAL A 163 10.45 -7.89 -2.33
CA VAL A 163 11.26 -7.30 -3.39
C VAL A 163 12.34 -8.27 -3.87
N ILE A 164 12.80 -8.08 -5.10
CA ILE A 164 13.73 -9.00 -5.74
C ILE A 164 15.12 -8.88 -5.11
N LYS A 165 15.68 -10.02 -4.73
CA LYS A 165 17.05 -10.12 -4.19
C LYS A 165 18.11 -10.27 -5.27
N LYS A 166 17.76 -10.84 -6.43
CA LYS A 166 18.69 -11.31 -7.45
C LYS A 166 18.32 -10.82 -8.85
N SER A 167 19.31 -10.76 -9.75
CA SER A 167 19.06 -10.48 -11.16
C SER A 167 18.13 -11.51 -11.80
N ALA A 168 17.49 -11.15 -12.92
CA ALA A 168 16.56 -12.04 -13.64
C ALA A 168 17.20 -13.40 -14.00
N ILE A 169 18.45 -13.38 -14.43
CA ILE A 169 19.20 -14.61 -14.79
C ILE A 169 19.40 -15.50 -13.56
N SER A 170 19.80 -14.92 -12.42
CA SER A 170 20.01 -15.66 -11.18
C SER A 170 18.69 -16.24 -10.65
N ARG A 171 17.55 -15.56 -10.84
CA ARG A 171 16.23 -16.08 -10.46
C ARG A 171 15.84 -17.32 -11.25
N VAL A 172 16.03 -17.28 -12.58
CA VAL A 172 15.75 -18.44 -13.44
C VAL A 172 16.60 -19.65 -13.02
N ALA A 173 17.89 -19.46 -12.74
CA ALA A 173 18.76 -20.53 -12.27
C ALA A 173 18.31 -21.11 -10.91
N GLU A 174 17.93 -20.26 -9.94
CA GLU A 174 17.43 -20.68 -8.63
C GLU A 174 16.12 -21.48 -8.74
N ILE A 175 15.19 -21.01 -9.59
CA ILE A 175 13.93 -21.70 -9.84
C ILE A 175 14.17 -23.07 -10.47
N ALA A 176 15.03 -23.14 -11.50
CA ALA A 176 15.38 -24.39 -12.15
C ALA A 176 16.05 -25.39 -11.18
N GLN A 177 16.94 -24.89 -10.33
CA GLN A 177 17.55 -25.70 -9.26
C GLN A 177 16.49 -26.19 -8.26
N GLY A 178 15.55 -25.33 -7.88
CA GLY A 178 14.44 -25.70 -6.98
C GLY A 178 13.58 -26.83 -7.55
N VAL A 179 13.23 -26.73 -8.83
CA VAL A 179 12.45 -27.78 -9.53
C VAL A 179 13.19 -29.12 -9.52
N THR A 180 14.50 -29.11 -9.76
CA THR A 180 15.29 -30.37 -9.85
C THR A 180 15.63 -30.98 -8.49
N THR A 181 15.79 -30.14 -7.47
CA THR A 181 16.23 -30.58 -6.13
C THR A 181 15.11 -30.69 -5.09
N GLY A 182 13.91 -30.19 -5.40
CA GLY A 182 12.80 -30.06 -4.45
C GLY A 182 13.03 -29.01 -3.34
N LYS A 183 14.08 -28.18 -3.46
CA LYS A 183 14.40 -27.12 -2.48
C LYS A 183 13.75 -25.80 -2.86
N ALA A 184 13.24 -25.08 -1.87
CA ALA A 184 12.69 -23.74 -2.11
C ALA A 184 13.74 -22.78 -2.72
N ALA A 185 13.33 -21.99 -3.72
CA ALA A 185 14.20 -21.00 -4.35
C ALA A 185 14.39 -19.77 -3.44
N SER A 186 15.61 -19.20 -3.42
CA SER A 186 15.93 -17.97 -2.68
C SER A 186 15.99 -16.79 -3.63
N VAL A 187 14.84 -16.24 -3.99
CA VAL A 187 14.71 -15.25 -5.06
C VAL A 187 14.28 -13.86 -4.57
N ASN A 188 13.65 -13.79 -3.41
CA ASN A 188 13.06 -12.56 -2.87
C ASN A 188 13.66 -12.18 -1.50
N LYS A 189 13.45 -10.94 -1.12
CA LYS A 189 13.52 -10.46 0.26
C LYS A 189 12.08 -10.26 0.74
N LEU A 190 11.59 -11.20 1.55
CA LEU A 190 10.29 -11.10 2.18
C LEU A 190 10.45 -10.37 3.52
N ARG A 191 9.78 -9.24 3.65
CA ARG A 191 9.88 -8.35 4.82
C ARG A 191 8.50 -8.03 5.38
N GLU A 192 8.47 -7.86 6.68
CA GLU A 192 7.28 -7.40 7.41
C GLU A 192 7.64 -6.15 8.21
N ILE A 193 6.70 -5.21 8.27
CA ILE A 193 6.75 -4.05 9.17
C ILE A 193 5.57 -4.21 10.12
N SER A 194 5.87 -4.49 11.37
CA SER A 194 4.87 -4.68 12.42
C SER A 194 4.25 -3.35 12.84
N GLU A 195 3.11 -3.43 13.53
CA GLU A 195 2.42 -2.26 14.06
C GLU A 195 3.32 -1.42 14.99
N GLN A 196 4.14 -2.08 15.81
CA GLN A 196 5.07 -1.41 16.70
C GLN A 196 6.18 -0.68 15.91
N GLU A 197 6.71 -1.28 14.84
CA GLU A 197 7.70 -0.65 13.97
C GLU A 197 7.11 0.54 13.23
N VAL A 198 5.87 0.43 12.70
CA VAL A 198 5.16 1.56 12.08
C VAL A 198 4.97 2.70 13.07
N ALA A 199 4.52 2.42 14.29
CA ALA A 199 4.33 3.44 15.34
C ALA A 199 5.66 4.14 15.71
N THR A 200 6.75 3.36 15.84
CA THR A 200 8.09 3.89 16.12
C THR A 200 8.58 4.77 14.97
N TRP A 201 8.44 4.32 13.73
CA TRP A 201 8.83 5.08 12.55
C TRP A 201 8.06 6.41 12.45
N ARG A 202 6.74 6.37 12.61
CA ARG A 202 5.89 7.57 12.55
C ARG A 202 6.25 8.58 13.63
N SER A 203 6.51 8.14 14.86
CA SER A 203 6.91 9.06 15.92
C SER A 203 8.27 9.71 15.66
N SER A 204 9.23 8.99 15.08
CA SER A 204 10.55 9.52 14.73
C SER A 204 10.50 10.53 13.57
N ASN A 205 9.54 10.41 12.66
CA ASN A 205 9.40 11.29 11.48
C ASN A 205 8.46 12.48 11.68
N LYS A 206 7.60 12.47 12.71
CA LYS A 206 6.79 13.64 13.10
C LYS A 206 7.60 14.83 13.61
N MET A 207 8.85 14.61 14.02
CA MET A 207 9.71 15.67 14.53
C MET A 207 10.52 16.38 13.42
N VAL A 208 10.34 16.00 12.17
CA VAL A 208 11.08 16.50 10.99
C VAL A 208 10.17 17.28 10.02
N GLU A 209 8.85 17.20 10.18
CA GLU A 209 7.84 17.98 9.45
C GLU A 209 7.47 19.24 10.27
#